data_6e28c6a2381821af8d5f64ad931d60f0
#
_entry.id   6e28c6a2381821af8d5f64ad931d60f0
#
_cell.length_a   1.000
_cell.length_b   1.000
_cell.length_c   1.000
_cell.angle_alpha   90.00
_cell.angle_beta   90.00
_cell.angle_gamma   90.00
#
_symmetry.space_group_name_H-M   'P 1'
#
loop_
_entity.id
_entity.type
_entity.pdbx_description
1 polymer ?
#
loop_
_entity_poly.entity_id
_entity_poly.type
_entity_poly.pdbx_seq_one_letter_code
_entity_poly.pdbx_strand_id
1 'polypeptide(L)'
;MSHIPISIFHILVVAPFLLYVAIVRGQLVPWIFSVLTGLGIVILVYHGYKTFIKWKAQSPSLWVNAIHFFVVAPLLIYIGSKGYDTPRWAYEILALLGFSALGYHIYAIIMQIQEMNSLSPQKKSVGTESSNA
;
A
#
# COMPACT_ATOMS: atom_id res chain seq x y z
N MET A 1 -13.85 9.05 -3.74
CA MET A 1 -13.75 8.12 -2.59
C MET A 1 -12.51 8.46 -1.78
N SER A 2 -12.66 8.62 -0.48
CA SER A 2 -11.51 8.86 0.43
C SER A 2 -10.60 7.65 0.45
N HIS A 3 -9.30 7.83 0.18
CA HIS A 3 -8.30 6.76 0.28
C HIS A 3 -7.69 6.66 1.68
N ILE A 4 -8.16 7.48 2.63
CA ILE A 4 -7.66 7.51 4.02
C ILE A 4 -7.71 6.15 4.70
N PRO A 5 -8.81 5.38 4.66
CA PRO A 5 -8.86 4.08 5.35
C PRO A 5 -7.82 3.08 4.85
N ILE A 6 -7.61 3.02 3.53
CA ILE A 6 -6.60 2.12 2.97
C ILE A 6 -5.18 2.56 3.32
N SER A 7 -4.93 3.87 3.37
CA SER A 7 -3.64 4.41 3.78
C SER A 7 -3.35 4.14 5.25
N ILE A 8 -4.33 4.30 6.13
CA ILE A 8 -4.20 3.96 7.56
C ILE A 8 -3.91 2.47 7.73
N PHE A 9 -4.61 1.60 7.01
CA PHE A 9 -4.36 0.15 7.05
C PHE A 9 -2.91 -0.18 6.62
N HIS A 10 -2.41 0.44 5.58
CA HIS A 10 -1.03 0.23 5.13
C HIS A 10 0.01 0.72 6.15
N ILE A 11 -0.25 1.87 6.79
CA ILE A 11 0.66 2.42 7.81
C ILE A 11 0.69 1.58 9.08
N LEU A 12 -0.48 1.12 9.56
CA LEU A 12 -0.59 0.46 10.86
C LEU A 12 -0.40 -1.06 10.80
N VAL A 13 -0.66 -1.69 9.66
CA VAL A 13 -0.64 -3.14 9.51
C VAL A 13 0.39 -3.58 8.48
N VAL A 14 0.26 -3.12 7.23
CA VAL A 14 1.08 -3.66 6.13
C VAL A 14 2.54 -3.29 6.28
N ALA A 15 2.87 -2.01 6.42
CA ALA A 15 4.26 -1.57 6.50
C ALA A 15 4.98 -2.13 7.75
N PRO A 16 4.40 -2.09 8.98
CA PRO A 16 5.02 -2.72 10.15
C PRO A 16 5.20 -4.23 9.98
N PHE A 17 4.27 -4.93 9.36
CA PHE A 17 4.39 -6.37 9.11
C PHE A 17 5.54 -6.68 8.14
N LEU A 18 5.65 -5.96 7.02
CA LEU A 18 6.74 -6.14 6.07
C LEU A 18 8.11 -5.84 6.70
N LEU A 19 8.20 -4.75 7.49
CA LEU A 19 9.42 -4.37 8.21
C LEU A 19 9.78 -5.41 9.27
N TYR A 20 8.81 -5.92 10.01
CA TYR A 20 9.02 -7.00 10.98
C TYR A 20 9.63 -8.24 10.31
N VAL A 21 9.03 -8.71 9.22
CA VAL A 21 9.53 -9.87 8.46
C VAL A 21 10.96 -9.61 7.96
N ALA A 22 11.21 -8.43 7.42
CA ALA A 22 12.51 -8.06 6.88
C ALA A 22 13.62 -7.97 7.95
N ILE A 23 13.28 -7.54 9.17
CA ILE A 23 14.24 -7.39 10.28
C ILE A 23 14.52 -8.73 10.95
N VAL A 24 13.48 -9.50 11.26
CA VAL A 24 13.58 -10.77 11.99
C VAL A 24 14.19 -11.88 11.13
N ARG A 25 13.92 -11.88 9.82
CA ARG A 25 14.53 -12.79 8.83
C ARG A 25 14.44 -14.26 9.21
N GLY A 26 15.61 -14.91 9.36
CA GLY A 26 15.74 -16.35 9.66
C GLY A 26 15.28 -16.79 11.05
N GLN A 27 14.79 -15.88 11.90
CA GLN A 27 14.18 -16.18 13.20
C GLN A 27 12.65 -16.18 13.16
N LEU A 28 12.07 -16.05 11.96
CA LEU A 28 10.61 -16.08 11.76
C LEU A 28 10.04 -17.44 12.14
N VAL A 29 8.86 -17.43 12.77
CA VAL A 29 8.12 -18.67 13.00
C VAL A 29 7.60 -19.26 11.68
N PRO A 30 7.59 -20.60 11.50
CA PRO A 30 7.34 -21.24 10.20
C PRO A 30 6.04 -20.82 9.51
N TRP A 31 4.96 -20.61 10.27
CA TRP A 31 3.66 -20.24 9.69
C TRP A 31 3.65 -18.88 8.98
N ILE A 32 4.58 -17.96 9.32
CA ILE A 32 4.70 -16.66 8.65
C ILE A 32 5.02 -16.83 7.15
N PHE A 33 5.82 -17.83 6.78
CA PHE A 33 6.12 -18.10 5.37
C PHE A 33 4.86 -18.49 4.58
N SER A 34 3.96 -19.27 5.19
CA SER A 34 2.66 -19.59 4.58
C SER A 34 1.77 -18.36 4.44
N VAL A 35 1.77 -17.47 5.45
CA VAL A 35 1.04 -16.19 5.39
C VAL A 35 1.59 -15.30 4.27
N LEU A 36 2.92 -15.20 4.12
CA LEU A 36 3.54 -14.42 3.05
C LEU A 36 3.16 -14.96 1.67
N THR A 37 3.19 -16.28 1.48
CA THR A 37 2.77 -16.91 0.23
C THR A 37 1.30 -16.61 -0.07
N GLY A 38 0.41 -16.85 0.89
CA GLY A 38 -1.02 -16.59 0.74
C GLY A 38 -1.34 -15.12 0.45
N LEU A 39 -0.72 -14.22 1.21
CA LEU A 39 -0.86 -12.77 1.00
C LEU A 39 -0.35 -12.34 -0.38
N GLY A 40 0.81 -12.86 -0.79
CA GLY A 40 1.36 -12.61 -2.13
C GLY A 40 0.42 -13.06 -3.24
N ILE A 41 -0.23 -14.23 -3.12
CA ILE A 41 -1.21 -14.72 -4.09
C ILE A 41 -2.45 -13.81 -4.14
N VAL A 42 -2.98 -13.40 -2.97
CA VAL A 42 -4.13 -12.48 -2.90
C VAL A 42 -3.80 -11.13 -3.55
N ILE A 43 -2.63 -10.57 -3.23
CA ILE A 43 -2.17 -9.33 -3.84
C ILE A 43 -1.99 -9.47 -5.35
N LEU A 44 -1.43 -10.59 -5.81
CA LEU A 44 -1.23 -10.87 -7.23
C LEU A 44 -2.55 -10.85 -8.00
N VAL A 45 -3.56 -11.57 -7.50
CA VAL A 45 -4.88 -11.66 -8.15
C VAL A 45 -5.59 -10.31 -8.12
N TYR A 46 -5.68 -9.68 -6.93
CA TYR A 46 -6.39 -8.42 -6.77
C TYR A 46 -5.75 -7.27 -7.55
N HIS A 47 -4.44 -7.06 -7.38
CA HIS A 47 -3.76 -5.97 -8.08
C HIS A 47 -3.56 -6.26 -9.57
N GLY A 48 -3.44 -7.52 -9.98
CA GLY A 48 -3.44 -7.91 -11.38
C GLY A 48 -4.75 -7.51 -12.07
N TYR A 49 -5.89 -7.83 -11.46
CA TYR A 49 -7.20 -7.41 -11.96
C TYR A 49 -7.31 -5.87 -12.02
N LYS A 50 -6.91 -5.16 -10.96
CA LYS A 50 -6.93 -3.69 -10.92
C LYS A 50 -5.97 -3.06 -11.95
N THR A 51 -4.80 -3.64 -12.15
CA THR A 51 -3.84 -3.20 -13.17
C THR A 51 -4.43 -3.31 -14.56
N PHE A 52 -5.07 -4.44 -14.88
CA PHE A 52 -5.72 -4.66 -16.18
C PHE A 52 -6.82 -3.65 -16.47
N ILE A 53 -7.72 -3.38 -15.49
CA ILE A 53 -8.81 -2.41 -15.65
C ILE A 53 -8.25 -0.99 -15.82
N LYS A 54 -7.27 -0.60 -14.98
CA LYS A 54 -6.68 0.74 -15.04
C LYS A 54 -5.86 0.96 -16.30
N TRP A 55 -5.23 -0.08 -16.82
CA TRP A 55 -4.54 -0.03 -18.10
C TRP A 55 -5.51 0.25 -19.25
N LYS A 56 -6.63 -0.45 -19.33
CA LYS A 56 -7.69 -0.17 -20.32
C LYS A 56 -8.26 1.25 -20.18
N ALA A 57 -8.39 1.75 -18.95
CA ALA A 57 -8.93 3.07 -18.66
C ALA A 57 -7.89 4.21 -18.78
N GLN A 58 -6.62 3.91 -19.14
CA GLN A 58 -5.51 4.88 -19.20
C GLN A 58 -5.37 5.70 -17.91
N SER A 59 -5.59 5.08 -16.76
CA SER A 59 -5.62 5.75 -15.47
C SER A 59 -4.22 6.14 -15.00
N PRO A 60 -4.00 7.38 -14.50
CA PRO A 60 -2.70 7.82 -13.99
C PRO A 60 -2.26 7.05 -12.73
N SER A 61 -3.18 6.40 -12.03
CA SER A 61 -2.87 5.58 -10.82
C SER A 61 -2.58 4.11 -11.14
N LEU A 62 -2.34 3.77 -12.42
CA LEU A 62 -1.96 2.43 -12.87
C LEU A 62 -0.69 1.93 -12.18
N TRP A 63 0.32 2.79 -12.06
CA TRP A 63 1.65 2.44 -11.55
C TRP A 63 1.66 1.85 -10.14
N VAL A 64 0.77 2.32 -9.25
CA VAL A 64 0.66 1.79 -7.88
C VAL A 64 0.25 0.32 -7.89
N ASN A 65 -0.75 -0.04 -8.72
CA ASN A 65 -1.20 -1.43 -8.83
C ASN A 65 -0.16 -2.28 -9.55
N ALA A 66 0.54 -1.72 -10.54
CA ALA A 66 1.61 -2.41 -11.27
C ALA A 66 2.77 -2.79 -10.34
N ILE A 67 3.21 -1.89 -9.43
CA ILE A 67 4.24 -2.22 -8.44
C ILE A 67 3.79 -3.37 -7.54
N HIS A 68 2.56 -3.36 -7.05
CA HIS A 68 2.05 -4.45 -6.22
C HIS A 68 2.01 -5.77 -6.97
N PHE A 69 1.61 -5.74 -8.24
CA PHE A 69 1.51 -6.93 -9.09
C PHE A 69 2.88 -7.49 -9.50
N PHE A 70 3.81 -6.63 -9.95
CA PHE A 70 5.09 -7.07 -10.51
C PHE A 70 6.23 -7.20 -9.50
N VAL A 71 6.14 -6.51 -8.35
CA VAL A 71 7.23 -6.47 -7.37
C VAL A 71 6.79 -7.04 -6.03
N VAL A 72 5.75 -6.48 -5.41
CA VAL A 72 5.35 -6.85 -4.04
C VAL A 72 4.87 -8.31 -3.99
N ALA A 73 3.91 -8.67 -4.83
CA ALA A 73 3.33 -10.01 -4.81
C ALA A 73 4.35 -11.11 -5.14
N PRO A 74 5.16 -11.01 -6.22
CA PRO A 74 6.18 -12.01 -6.50
C PRO A 74 7.24 -12.13 -5.41
N LEU A 75 7.65 -11.01 -4.78
CA LEU A 75 8.61 -11.05 -3.69
C LEU A 75 8.06 -11.77 -2.45
N LEU A 76 6.81 -11.50 -2.07
CA LEU A 76 6.16 -12.18 -0.94
C LEU A 76 6.01 -13.69 -1.19
N ILE A 77 5.60 -14.08 -2.41
CA ILE A 77 5.51 -15.49 -2.81
C ILE A 77 6.90 -16.14 -2.78
N TYR A 78 7.91 -15.44 -3.28
CA TYR A 78 9.28 -15.93 -3.29
C TYR A 78 9.81 -16.18 -1.87
N ILE A 79 9.70 -15.22 -0.96
CA ILE A 79 10.12 -15.35 0.43
C ILE A 79 9.33 -16.46 1.13
N GLY A 80 8.01 -16.48 0.95
CA GLY A 80 7.15 -17.48 1.55
C GLY A 80 7.44 -18.91 1.07
N SER A 81 7.74 -19.08 -0.22
CA SER A 81 8.06 -20.40 -0.80
C SER A 81 9.48 -20.88 -0.47
N LYS A 82 10.44 -19.97 -0.33
CA LYS A 82 11.83 -20.30 0.04
C LYS A 82 11.99 -20.54 1.53
N GLY A 83 11.13 -19.96 2.36
CA GLY A 83 11.22 -20.11 3.80
C GLY A 83 12.57 -19.65 4.35
N TYR A 84 13.22 -20.50 5.13
CA TYR A 84 14.54 -20.21 5.73
C TYR A 84 15.68 -20.11 4.71
N ASP A 85 15.51 -20.67 3.51
CA ASP A 85 16.50 -20.58 2.41
C ASP A 85 16.41 -19.24 1.64
N THR A 86 15.60 -18.31 2.12
CA THR A 86 15.46 -16.98 1.51
C THR A 86 16.76 -16.19 1.63
N PRO A 87 17.33 -15.74 0.50
CA PRO A 87 18.57 -14.98 0.53
C PRO A 87 18.36 -13.58 1.13
N ARG A 88 19.41 -13.04 1.73
CA ARG A 88 19.41 -11.75 2.44
C ARG A 88 18.86 -10.60 1.60
N TRP A 89 19.21 -10.53 0.31
CA TRP A 89 18.77 -9.45 -0.58
C TRP A 89 17.25 -9.35 -0.70
N ALA A 90 16.52 -10.49 -0.61
CA ALA A 90 15.07 -10.48 -0.68
C ALA A 90 14.44 -9.76 0.52
N TYR A 91 14.99 -9.96 1.72
CA TYR A 91 14.58 -9.23 2.91
C TYR A 91 14.96 -7.75 2.87
N GLU A 92 16.08 -7.39 2.24
CA GLU A 92 16.49 -6.00 2.06
C GLU A 92 15.53 -5.25 1.10
N ILE A 93 15.12 -5.90 0.01
CA ILE A 93 14.09 -5.34 -0.88
C ILE A 93 12.75 -5.25 -0.13
N LEU A 94 12.38 -6.24 0.68
CA LEU A 94 11.16 -6.20 1.48
C LEU A 94 11.16 -5.04 2.48
N ALA A 95 12.30 -4.76 3.14
CA ALA A 95 12.46 -3.59 4.00
C ALA A 95 12.26 -2.28 3.23
N LEU A 96 12.89 -2.17 2.06
CA LEU A 96 12.72 -1.00 1.19
C LEU A 96 11.26 -0.77 0.80
N LEU A 97 10.54 -1.83 0.44
CA LEU A 97 9.11 -1.76 0.13
C LEU A 97 8.28 -1.36 1.34
N GLY A 98 8.60 -1.86 2.55
CA GLY A 98 7.94 -1.48 3.78
C GLY A 98 8.10 0.01 4.10
N PHE A 99 9.31 0.55 4.01
CA PHE A 99 9.55 1.99 4.18
C PHE A 99 8.91 2.85 3.08
N SER A 100 8.94 2.37 1.83
CA SER A 100 8.31 3.06 0.70
C SER A 100 6.79 3.11 0.86
N ALA A 101 6.17 2.03 1.30
CA ALA A 101 4.73 1.98 1.60
C ALA A 101 4.37 2.95 2.72
N LEU A 102 5.17 2.97 3.81
CA LEU A 102 4.97 3.89 4.94
C LEU A 102 5.03 5.34 4.46
N GLY A 103 6.08 5.74 3.76
CA GLY A 103 6.28 7.10 3.26
C GLY A 103 5.21 7.53 2.28
N TYR A 104 4.86 6.66 1.32
CA TYR A 104 3.81 6.94 0.34
C TYR A 104 2.44 7.17 0.98
N HIS A 105 2.04 6.33 1.91
CA HIS A 105 0.72 6.43 2.54
C HIS A 105 0.62 7.58 3.54
N ILE A 106 1.71 7.95 4.23
CA ILE A 106 1.76 9.17 5.04
C ILE A 106 1.59 10.40 4.14
N TYR A 107 2.34 10.48 3.05
CA TYR A 107 2.23 11.55 2.08
C TYR A 107 0.80 11.66 1.52
N ALA A 108 0.19 10.53 1.14
CA ALA A 108 -1.17 10.50 0.60
C ALA A 108 -2.21 11.03 1.60
N ILE A 109 -2.07 10.73 2.90
CA ILE A 109 -2.95 11.26 3.95
C ILE A 109 -2.79 12.78 4.09
N ILE A 110 -1.54 13.28 4.13
CA ILE A 110 -1.25 14.72 4.25
C ILE A 110 -1.90 15.49 3.10
N MET A 111 -1.70 15.02 1.87
CA MET A 111 -2.29 15.65 0.68
C MET A 111 -3.82 15.67 0.71
N GLN A 112 -4.44 14.58 1.14
CA GLN A 112 -5.89 14.49 1.25
C GLN A 112 -6.46 15.42 2.33
N ILE A 113 -5.79 15.57 3.47
CA ILE A 113 -6.19 16.50 4.53
C ILE A 113 -6.08 17.95 4.04
N GLN A 114 -5.01 18.29 3.33
CA GLN A 114 -4.83 19.63 2.76
C GLN A 114 -5.95 19.98 1.75
N GLU A 115 -6.30 19.02 0.88
CA GLU A 115 -7.39 19.21 -0.08
C GLU A 115 -8.73 19.43 0.62
N MET A 116 -9.07 18.63 1.64
CA MET A 116 -10.29 18.83 2.43
C MET A 116 -10.35 20.19 3.11
N ASN A 117 -9.22 20.67 3.65
CA ASN A 117 -9.14 21.97 4.33
C ASN A 117 -9.28 23.13 3.34
N SER A 118 -8.79 23.00 2.11
CA SER A 118 -8.92 24.04 1.07
C SER A 118 -10.36 24.21 0.57
N LEU A 119 -11.15 23.14 0.58
CA LEU A 119 -12.55 23.14 0.16
C LEU A 119 -13.52 23.67 1.25
N SER A 120 -13.12 23.60 2.52
CA SER A 120 -13.94 24.05 3.66
C SER A 120 -14.25 25.56 3.69
N PRO A 121 -13.32 26.49 3.34
CA PRO A 121 -13.59 27.93 3.34
C PRO A 121 -14.63 28.36 2.31
N GLN A 122 -14.64 27.75 1.12
CA GLN A 122 -15.58 28.09 0.04
C GLN A 122 -17.04 27.78 0.39
N LYS A 123 -17.28 26.71 1.15
CA LYS A 123 -18.64 26.33 1.56
C LYS A 123 -19.23 27.31 2.60
N LYS A 124 -18.38 27.97 3.39
CA LYS A 124 -18.78 28.97 4.39
C LYS A 124 -19.15 30.33 3.75
N SER A 125 -18.47 30.73 2.69
CA SER A 125 -18.75 32.00 1.98
C SER A 125 -20.05 31.97 1.17
N VAL A 126 -20.36 30.83 0.52
CA VAL A 126 -21.59 30.66 -0.26
C VAL A 126 -22.85 30.58 0.63
N GLY A 127 -22.72 30.04 1.86
CA GLY A 127 -23.84 29.96 2.81
C GLY A 127 -24.23 31.29 3.43
N THR A 128 -23.33 32.27 3.49
CA THR A 128 -23.59 33.61 4.07
C THR A 128 -24.21 34.59 3.09
N GLU A 129 -23.93 34.45 1.80
CA GLU A 129 -24.56 35.31 0.77
C GLU A 129 -26.03 34.95 0.51
N SER A 130 -26.41 33.70 0.67
CA SER A 130 -27.80 33.23 0.51
C SER A 130 -28.73 33.63 1.67
N SER A 131 -28.17 34.04 2.82
CA SER A 131 -28.96 34.45 4.01
C SER A 131 -29.28 35.94 4.07
N ASN A 132 -28.66 36.75 3.25
CA ASN A 132 -28.85 38.22 3.22
C ASN A 132 -29.64 38.72 2.01
N ALA A 133 -30.20 37.86 1.21
CA ALA A 133 -31.12 38.14 0.12
C ALA A 133 -32.55 37.78 0.53
#